data_b1d20a7b9ac9b9914b3c29ad692d6e5e
#
_entry.id   b1d20a7b9ac9b9914b3c29ad692d6e5e
#
_cell.length_a   1.000
_cell.length_b   1.000
_cell.length_c   1.000
_cell.angle_alpha   90.00
_cell.angle_beta   90.00
_cell.angle_gamma   90.00
#
_symmetry.space_group_name_H-M   'P 1'
#
loop_
_entity.id
_entity.type
_entity.pdbx_description
1 polymer ?
#
loop_
_entity_poly.entity_id
_entity_poly.type
_entity_poly.pdbx_seq_one_letter_code
_entity_poly.pdbx_strand_id
1 'polypeptide(L)'
;MTKYTYTGALLGVVLIAALPAEAYLYDRGNGMIYDDVLDITWLQDANYAYTSGYQLANEGRMTWDQSMTWAAQLEYGGFDDWMLPDLSSAMENLTISFDGVSSDWGYNITDIDSPLSYMYYVNLGNTGLFNTDGSQNAPGTYGLNNVSFANGGDVTDMVSFTNLFSWYYWYDEPYVKEGQIDKHWTFKFDSGVQGSPPVNPGLNVNEYAWAVRAGDVLAPVPVPAAVWLFGSGLLGLSAVARRKNKA
;
A
#
# COMPACT_ATOMS: atom_id res chain seq x y z
N MET A 1 29.54 60.07 27.12
CA MET A 1 28.59 58.97 27.35
C MET A 1 27.98 58.59 26.01
N THR A 2 28.50 57.54 25.39
CA THR A 2 28.08 57.08 24.07
C THR A 2 27.06 55.95 24.24
N LYS A 3 25.82 56.18 23.80
CA LYS A 3 24.74 55.18 23.89
C LYS A 3 24.84 54.28 22.60
N TYR A 4 25.05 53.00 22.83
CA TYR A 4 24.93 51.99 21.79
C TYR A 4 23.48 51.47 21.77
N THR A 5 22.78 51.63 20.64
CA THR A 5 21.48 51.06 20.33
C THR A 5 21.70 49.72 19.65
N TYR A 6 21.29 48.61 20.27
CA TYR A 6 21.25 47.29 19.64
C TYR A 6 19.94 47.14 18.91
N THR A 7 19.99 47.01 17.56
CA THR A 7 18.86 46.60 16.75
C THR A 7 18.86 45.10 16.67
N GLY A 8 17.96 44.44 17.40
CA GLY A 8 17.76 42.99 17.31
C GLY A 8 16.94 42.67 16.06
N ALA A 9 17.50 41.89 15.15
CA ALA A 9 16.77 41.29 14.04
C ALA A 9 16.03 40.05 14.55
N LEU A 10 14.69 40.08 14.53
CA LEU A 10 13.87 38.91 14.73
C LEU A 10 13.91 38.06 13.46
N LEU A 11 14.59 36.90 13.51
CA LEU A 11 14.42 35.85 12.51
C LEU A 11 13.08 35.16 12.79
N GLY A 12 12.09 35.42 11.95
CA GLY A 12 10.84 34.65 11.95
C GLY A 12 11.09 33.25 11.39
N VAL A 13 10.96 32.22 12.21
CA VAL A 13 10.91 30.84 11.76
C VAL A 13 9.52 30.61 11.18
N VAL A 14 9.42 30.46 9.87
CA VAL A 14 8.19 29.99 9.21
C VAL A 14 8.13 28.50 9.40
N LEU A 15 7.29 28.03 10.34
CA LEU A 15 6.90 26.61 10.40
C LEU A 15 5.98 26.35 9.17
N ILE A 16 6.53 25.69 8.16
CA ILE A 16 5.71 25.08 7.11
C ILE A 16 5.14 23.81 7.75
N ALA A 17 3.85 23.85 8.11
CA ALA A 17 3.12 22.64 8.45
C ALA A 17 3.08 21.79 7.16
N ALA A 18 3.70 20.62 7.18
CA ALA A 18 3.51 19.64 6.13
C ALA A 18 2.03 19.25 6.14
N LEU A 19 1.32 19.50 5.04
CA LEU A 19 0.00 18.94 4.82
C LEU A 19 0.17 17.40 4.81
N PRO A 20 -0.77 16.64 5.37
CA PRO A 20 -0.75 15.20 5.20
C PRO A 20 -0.70 14.91 3.69
N ALA A 21 0.21 14.05 3.27
CA ALA A 21 0.23 13.57 1.90
C ALA A 21 -1.11 12.86 1.66
N GLU A 22 -1.88 13.32 0.70
CA GLU A 22 -3.05 12.58 0.25
C GLU A 22 -2.54 11.32 -0.45
N ALA A 23 -3.12 10.16 -0.11
CA ALA A 23 -2.79 8.90 -0.73
C ALA A 23 -3.43 8.83 -2.12
N TYR A 24 -2.64 8.54 -3.13
CA TYR A 24 -3.15 8.36 -4.47
C TYR A 24 -2.82 6.98 -5.01
N LEU A 25 -3.82 6.38 -5.65
CA LEU A 25 -3.65 5.18 -6.46
C LEU A 25 -3.52 5.60 -7.93
N TYR A 26 -2.57 4.98 -8.63
CA TYR A 26 -2.30 5.25 -10.04
C TYR A 26 -2.48 3.99 -10.88
N ASP A 27 -3.37 4.03 -11.85
CA ASP A 27 -3.44 3.00 -12.88
C ASP A 27 -2.20 3.08 -13.80
N ARG A 28 -1.37 2.05 -13.71
CA ARG A 28 -0.16 1.91 -14.53
C ARG A 28 -0.42 1.12 -15.82
N GLY A 29 -1.68 0.77 -16.07
CA GLY A 29 -2.07 -0.10 -17.16
C GLY A 29 -1.73 -1.57 -16.92
N ASN A 30 -2.16 -2.41 -17.85
CA ASN A 30 -1.92 -3.86 -17.79
C ASN A 30 -2.35 -4.52 -16.47
N GLY A 31 -3.37 -3.96 -15.77
CA GLY A 31 -3.88 -4.52 -14.53
C GLY A 31 -2.98 -4.32 -13.31
N MET A 32 -2.19 -3.25 -13.28
CA MET A 32 -1.31 -2.89 -12.17
C MET A 32 -1.66 -1.50 -11.63
N ILE A 33 -1.88 -1.40 -10.33
CA ILE A 33 -2.24 -0.18 -9.61
C ILE A 33 -1.14 0.14 -8.60
N TYR A 34 -0.47 1.28 -8.76
CA TYR A 34 0.55 1.75 -7.84
C TYR A 34 -0.05 2.62 -6.74
N ASP A 35 0.35 2.34 -5.51
CA ASP A 35 0.02 3.10 -4.30
C ASP A 35 1.25 3.92 -3.90
N ASP A 36 1.16 5.25 -3.94
CA ASP A 36 2.30 6.14 -3.74
C ASP A 36 2.65 6.36 -2.27
N VAL A 37 1.75 6.02 -1.35
CA VAL A 37 1.99 6.11 0.09
C VAL A 37 2.60 4.82 0.63
N LEU A 38 2.06 3.68 0.22
CA LEU A 38 2.58 2.37 0.62
C LEU A 38 3.84 1.97 -0.16
N ASP A 39 4.14 2.67 -1.26
CA ASP A 39 5.21 2.33 -2.22
C ASP A 39 5.16 0.87 -2.69
N ILE A 40 3.95 0.41 -3.01
CA ILE A 40 3.69 -0.93 -3.56
C ILE A 40 2.80 -0.86 -4.79
N THR A 41 2.88 -1.87 -5.63
CA THR A 41 1.97 -2.06 -6.76
C THR A 41 1.06 -3.26 -6.50
N TRP A 42 -0.25 -3.03 -6.57
CA TRP A 42 -1.31 -4.02 -6.44
C TRP A 42 -1.66 -4.63 -7.80
N LEU A 43 -2.03 -5.91 -7.83
CA LEU A 43 -2.83 -6.42 -8.95
C LEU A 43 -4.21 -5.77 -8.93
N GLN A 44 -4.67 -5.25 -10.08
CA GLN A 44 -6.03 -4.70 -10.22
C GLN A 44 -7.10 -5.78 -10.01
N ASP A 45 -6.80 -7.02 -10.38
CA ASP A 45 -7.63 -8.18 -10.11
C ASP A 45 -7.28 -8.79 -8.74
N ALA A 46 -8.10 -8.52 -7.74
CA ALA A 46 -7.88 -8.96 -6.37
C ALA A 46 -8.11 -10.47 -6.15
N ASN A 47 -8.55 -11.19 -7.19
CA ASN A 47 -8.66 -12.65 -7.19
C ASN A 47 -8.02 -13.28 -8.45
N TYR A 48 -6.83 -12.79 -8.79
CA TYR A 48 -6.10 -13.26 -9.97
C TYR A 48 -5.74 -14.75 -9.89
N ALA A 49 -5.63 -15.32 -8.70
CA ALA A 49 -5.46 -16.77 -8.52
C ALA A 49 -6.59 -17.58 -9.18
N TYR A 50 -7.83 -17.07 -9.16
CA TYR A 50 -8.97 -17.69 -9.83
C TYR A 50 -8.98 -17.38 -11.32
N THR A 51 -8.87 -16.11 -11.70
CA THR A 51 -9.02 -15.66 -13.09
C THR A 51 -7.89 -16.14 -14.00
N SER A 52 -6.69 -16.35 -13.44
CA SER A 52 -5.57 -16.98 -14.17
C SER A 52 -5.72 -18.50 -14.34
N GLY A 53 -6.67 -19.12 -13.64
CA GLY A 53 -6.86 -20.58 -13.65
C GLY A 53 -5.93 -21.34 -12.71
N TYR A 54 -5.11 -20.64 -11.89
CA TYR A 54 -4.21 -21.28 -10.92
C TYR A 54 -5.01 -22.04 -9.85
N GLN A 55 -6.03 -21.39 -9.26
CA GLN A 55 -6.87 -21.98 -8.22
C GLN A 55 -8.35 -21.87 -8.58
N LEU A 56 -8.88 -22.86 -9.27
CA LEU A 56 -10.29 -22.93 -9.63
C LEU A 56 -11.18 -23.48 -8.52
N ALA A 57 -10.62 -24.30 -7.65
CA ALA A 57 -11.34 -24.79 -6.48
C ALA A 57 -11.56 -23.65 -5.48
N ASN A 58 -12.64 -23.73 -4.69
CA ASN A 58 -13.00 -22.73 -3.68
C ASN A 58 -13.03 -21.28 -4.19
N GLU A 59 -13.28 -21.07 -5.49
CA GLU A 59 -13.41 -19.74 -6.10
C GLU A 59 -12.15 -18.85 -5.92
N GLY A 60 -10.96 -19.48 -5.95
CA GLY A 60 -9.68 -18.79 -5.80
C GLY A 60 -9.15 -18.71 -4.37
N ARG A 61 -9.93 -19.18 -3.38
CA ARG A 61 -9.48 -19.20 -1.99
C ARG A 61 -8.50 -20.36 -1.75
N MET A 62 -7.45 -20.08 -1.00
CA MET A 62 -6.31 -20.96 -0.74
C MET A 62 -5.96 -20.95 0.75
N THR A 63 -5.28 -22.01 1.20
CA THR A 63 -4.58 -21.98 2.49
C THR A 63 -3.48 -20.91 2.44
N TRP A 64 -3.01 -20.47 3.60
CA TRP A 64 -1.92 -19.50 3.67
C TRP A 64 -0.66 -19.97 2.92
N ASP A 65 -0.21 -21.21 3.15
CA ASP A 65 0.95 -21.78 2.46
C ASP A 65 0.79 -21.82 0.93
N GLN A 66 -0.42 -22.14 0.46
CA GLN A 66 -0.74 -22.12 -0.97
C GLN A 66 -0.70 -20.71 -1.52
N SER A 67 -1.20 -19.73 -0.76
CA SER A 67 -1.20 -18.32 -1.14
C SER A 67 0.21 -17.74 -1.24
N MET A 68 1.07 -18.06 -0.26
CA MET A 68 2.49 -17.69 -0.27
C MET A 68 3.21 -18.30 -1.47
N THR A 69 2.98 -19.59 -1.73
CA THR A 69 3.57 -20.29 -2.88
C THR A 69 3.10 -19.71 -4.21
N TRP A 70 1.80 -19.42 -4.32
CA TRP A 70 1.21 -18.80 -5.50
C TRP A 70 1.83 -17.43 -5.80
N ALA A 71 1.90 -16.56 -4.80
CA ALA A 71 2.45 -15.22 -4.97
C ALA A 71 3.93 -15.27 -5.38
N ALA A 72 4.74 -16.12 -4.71
CA ALA A 72 6.15 -16.28 -5.02
C ALA A 72 6.46 -16.90 -6.40
N GLN A 73 5.48 -17.55 -7.04
CA GLN A 73 5.61 -18.14 -8.38
C GLN A 73 4.92 -17.30 -9.45
N LEU A 74 4.27 -16.19 -9.06
CA LEU A 74 3.51 -15.37 -9.97
C LEU A 74 4.43 -14.58 -10.90
N GLU A 75 4.26 -14.80 -12.20
CA GLU A 75 4.83 -13.96 -13.24
C GLU A 75 3.71 -13.11 -13.87
N TYR A 76 3.73 -11.80 -13.66
CA TYR A 76 2.71 -10.90 -14.17
C TYR A 76 3.29 -9.53 -14.54
N GLY A 77 2.86 -8.98 -15.68
CA GLY A 77 3.31 -7.67 -16.15
C GLY A 77 4.81 -7.56 -16.48
N GLY A 78 5.53 -8.70 -16.58
CA GLY A 78 6.97 -8.78 -16.77
C GLY A 78 7.76 -8.75 -15.46
N PHE A 79 7.09 -8.94 -14.33
CA PHE A 79 7.67 -9.01 -12.99
C PHE A 79 7.44 -10.40 -12.37
N ASP A 80 8.37 -10.86 -11.54
CA ASP A 80 8.39 -12.15 -10.83
C ASP A 80 8.64 -12.00 -9.32
N ASP A 81 8.51 -10.76 -8.81
CA ASP A 81 8.74 -10.38 -7.41
C ASP A 81 7.43 -10.11 -6.64
N TRP A 82 6.35 -10.80 -7.04
CA TRP A 82 5.06 -10.70 -6.37
C TRP A 82 5.04 -11.43 -5.04
N MET A 83 4.31 -10.86 -4.07
CA MET A 83 4.18 -11.38 -2.70
C MET A 83 2.78 -11.08 -2.15
N LEU A 84 2.43 -11.63 -0.99
CA LEU A 84 1.29 -11.16 -0.22
C LEU A 84 1.63 -9.81 0.44
N PRO A 85 0.62 -9.00 0.81
CA PRO A 85 0.86 -7.78 1.56
C PRO A 85 1.59 -8.06 2.88
N ASP A 86 2.69 -7.35 3.12
CA ASP A 86 3.54 -7.47 4.32
C ASP A 86 2.90 -6.74 5.51
N LEU A 87 2.88 -7.39 6.66
CA LEU A 87 2.39 -6.86 7.93
C LEU A 87 3.48 -6.84 9.02
N SER A 88 4.71 -7.23 8.71
CA SER A 88 5.78 -7.50 9.66
C SER A 88 6.15 -6.31 10.55
N SER A 89 6.02 -5.09 10.06
CA SER A 89 6.35 -3.87 10.81
C SER A 89 5.24 -3.39 11.76
N ALA A 90 4.00 -3.86 11.58
CA ALA A 90 2.85 -3.44 12.38
C ALA A 90 2.64 -4.24 13.68
N MET A 91 3.46 -5.25 13.93
CA MET A 91 3.23 -6.30 14.94
C MET A 91 3.64 -5.93 16.37
N GLU A 92 3.49 -4.67 16.79
CA GLU A 92 3.92 -4.23 18.12
C GLU A 92 2.81 -4.26 19.19
N ASN A 93 1.55 -4.16 18.80
CA ASN A 93 0.44 -3.99 19.73
C ASN A 93 -0.77 -4.86 19.39
N LEU A 94 -0.82 -6.06 19.94
CA LEU A 94 -1.89 -7.06 19.72
C LEU A 94 -3.15 -6.77 20.56
N THR A 95 -3.55 -5.52 20.70
CA THR A 95 -4.78 -5.14 21.40
C THR A 95 -5.79 -4.54 20.45
N ILE A 96 -7.08 -4.90 20.62
CA ILE A 96 -8.16 -4.24 19.90
C ILE A 96 -8.26 -2.80 20.40
N SER A 97 -8.17 -1.85 19.46
CA SER A 97 -8.34 -0.44 19.71
C SER A 97 -9.55 0.11 18.93
N PHE A 98 -10.26 1.04 19.56
CA PHE A 98 -11.34 1.80 18.93
C PHE A 98 -11.01 3.31 18.85
N ASP A 99 -9.79 3.69 19.16
CA ASP A 99 -9.32 5.07 19.01
C ASP A 99 -8.67 5.35 17.64
N GLY A 100 -8.51 4.32 16.82
CA GLY A 100 -7.91 4.43 15.49
C GLY A 100 -6.41 4.72 15.49
N VAL A 101 -5.75 4.57 16.64
CA VAL A 101 -4.32 4.87 16.78
C VAL A 101 -3.56 3.63 17.23
N SER A 102 -2.50 3.29 16.49
CA SER A 102 -1.47 2.32 16.88
C SER A 102 -1.95 0.91 17.28
N SER A 103 -3.06 0.43 16.73
CA SER A 103 -3.47 -0.96 16.88
C SER A 103 -3.12 -1.74 15.61
N ASP A 104 -2.57 -2.91 15.78
CA ASP A 104 -2.34 -3.87 14.70
C ASP A 104 -3.43 -4.95 14.65
N TRP A 105 -4.41 -4.89 15.56
CA TRP A 105 -5.52 -5.81 15.63
C TRP A 105 -6.85 -5.10 15.88
N GLY A 106 -7.90 -5.45 15.14
CA GLY A 106 -9.25 -4.93 15.31
C GLY A 106 -9.73 -4.08 14.14
N TYR A 107 -10.36 -2.95 14.45
CA TYR A 107 -11.04 -2.09 13.48
C TYR A 107 -10.34 -0.73 13.38
N ASN A 108 -10.61 -0.01 12.27
CA ASN A 108 -10.16 1.36 12.03
C ASN A 108 -8.63 1.53 12.00
N ILE A 109 -7.93 0.50 11.56
CA ILE A 109 -6.48 0.55 11.40
C ILE A 109 -6.16 1.25 10.10
N THR A 110 -5.56 2.44 10.18
CA THR A 110 -5.19 3.29 9.03
C THR A 110 -3.69 3.47 8.90
N ASP A 111 -2.93 2.60 9.56
CA ASP A 111 -1.47 2.61 9.52
C ASP A 111 -0.97 2.15 8.15
N ILE A 112 0.11 2.80 7.67
CA ILE A 112 0.79 2.43 6.43
C ILE A 112 1.42 1.03 6.51
N ASP A 113 1.71 0.55 7.72
CA ASP A 113 2.24 -0.78 7.98
C ASP A 113 1.17 -1.89 7.92
N SER A 114 -0.09 -1.52 7.61
CA SER A 114 -1.22 -2.43 7.48
C SER A 114 -1.87 -2.30 6.08
N PRO A 115 -1.23 -2.78 5.01
CA PRO A 115 -1.60 -2.45 3.63
C PRO A 115 -3.05 -2.75 3.24
N LEU A 116 -3.60 -3.92 3.63
CA LEU A 116 -5.00 -4.25 3.31
C LEU A 116 -6.00 -3.37 4.07
N SER A 117 -5.68 -3.05 5.33
CA SER A 117 -6.49 -2.15 6.15
C SER A 117 -6.43 -0.71 5.61
N TYR A 118 -5.24 -0.24 5.25
CA TYR A 118 -5.02 1.06 4.62
C TYR A 118 -5.78 1.18 3.30
N MET A 119 -5.69 0.15 2.44
CA MET A 119 -6.47 0.06 1.21
C MET A 119 -7.97 0.21 1.47
N TYR A 120 -8.50 -0.50 2.46
CA TYR A 120 -9.92 -0.49 2.78
C TYR A 120 -10.40 0.87 3.30
N TYR A 121 -9.73 1.41 4.33
CA TYR A 121 -10.17 2.61 5.04
C TYR A 121 -9.75 3.91 4.36
N VAL A 122 -8.51 3.98 3.86
CA VAL A 122 -7.92 5.21 3.34
C VAL A 122 -8.10 5.31 1.83
N ASN A 123 -7.58 4.34 1.08
CA ASN A 123 -7.58 4.42 -0.37
C ASN A 123 -8.98 4.28 -0.98
N LEU A 124 -9.80 3.38 -0.44
CA LEU A 124 -11.16 3.14 -0.93
C LEU A 124 -12.24 3.84 -0.09
N GLY A 125 -11.91 4.40 1.08
CA GLY A 125 -12.84 5.15 1.92
C GLY A 125 -14.01 4.31 2.45
N ASN A 126 -13.82 3.00 2.64
CA ASN A 126 -14.85 2.12 3.19
C ASN A 126 -15.01 2.33 4.71
N THR A 127 -16.14 1.92 5.23
CA THR A 127 -16.50 2.05 6.65
C THR A 127 -16.51 0.67 7.30
N GLY A 128 -15.86 0.54 8.46
CA GLY A 128 -15.86 -0.70 9.25
C GLY A 128 -17.17 -0.94 10.01
N LEU A 129 -17.34 -2.16 10.54
CA LEU A 129 -18.49 -2.52 11.39
C LEU A 129 -18.57 -1.62 12.64
N PHE A 130 -17.42 -1.26 13.24
CA PHE A 130 -17.36 -0.38 14.39
C PHE A 130 -16.69 0.95 14.05
N ASN A 131 -17.21 2.02 14.64
CA ASN A 131 -16.57 3.33 14.66
C ASN A 131 -15.36 3.35 15.60
N THR A 132 -14.55 4.39 15.53
CA THR A 132 -13.36 4.57 16.36
C THR A 132 -13.66 4.69 17.86
N ASP A 133 -14.90 5.04 18.22
CA ASP A 133 -15.39 5.09 19.61
C ASP A 133 -15.99 3.75 20.09
N GLY A 134 -15.96 2.71 19.25
CA GLY A 134 -16.52 1.39 19.54
C GLY A 134 -18.03 1.26 19.31
N SER A 135 -18.71 2.31 18.88
CA SER A 135 -20.12 2.21 18.48
C SER A 135 -20.25 1.45 17.16
N GLN A 136 -21.30 0.64 17.04
CA GLN A 136 -21.55 -0.15 15.84
C GLN A 136 -22.28 0.66 14.78
N ASN A 137 -21.80 0.59 13.55
CA ASN A 137 -22.48 1.15 12.39
C ASN A 137 -23.74 0.36 12.03
N ALA A 138 -24.73 1.02 11.46
CA ALA A 138 -25.96 0.38 11.05
C ALA A 138 -25.73 -0.63 9.90
N PRO A 139 -26.47 -1.75 9.84
CA PRO A 139 -26.37 -2.68 8.72
C PRO A 139 -26.59 -1.99 7.37
N GLY A 140 -25.70 -2.27 6.41
CA GLY A 140 -25.70 -1.66 5.08
C GLY A 140 -24.96 -0.33 4.95
N THR A 141 -24.40 0.21 6.05
CA THR A 141 -23.56 1.42 6.01
C THR A 141 -22.08 1.10 6.16
N TYR A 142 -21.71 -0.14 6.42
CA TYR A 142 -20.35 -0.63 6.54
C TYR A 142 -20.08 -1.79 5.57
N GLY A 143 -18.82 -2.16 5.42
CA GLY A 143 -18.37 -3.23 4.54
C GLY A 143 -17.74 -2.71 3.27
N LEU A 144 -17.51 -3.59 2.31
CA LEU A 144 -16.92 -3.26 1.00
C LEU A 144 -17.96 -2.57 0.11
N ASN A 145 -18.17 -1.29 0.32
CA ASN A 145 -19.13 -0.46 -0.43
C ASN A 145 -18.49 0.26 -1.61
N ASN A 146 -17.18 0.41 -1.60
CA ASN A 146 -16.41 1.06 -2.66
C ASN A 146 -15.18 0.24 -3.03
N VAL A 147 -14.98 0.06 -4.33
CA VAL A 147 -13.81 -0.61 -4.94
C VAL A 147 -13.13 0.28 -5.99
N SER A 148 -13.53 1.55 -6.06
CA SER A 148 -13.08 2.51 -7.07
C SER A 148 -12.30 3.64 -6.43
N PHE A 149 -11.39 4.21 -7.19
CA PHE A 149 -10.56 5.35 -6.78
C PHE A 149 -10.36 6.32 -7.95
N ALA A 150 -10.02 7.56 -7.62
CA ALA A 150 -9.62 8.59 -8.59
C ALA A 150 -8.17 8.37 -8.99
N ASN A 151 -7.90 8.13 -10.28
CA ASN A 151 -6.57 7.85 -10.81
C ASN A 151 -5.63 9.06 -10.58
N GLY A 152 -4.63 8.88 -9.72
CA GLY A 152 -3.74 9.98 -9.32
C GLY A 152 -4.47 11.19 -8.72
N GLY A 153 -5.66 10.97 -8.11
CA GLY A 153 -6.50 12.04 -7.56
C GLY A 153 -7.44 12.71 -8.56
N ASP A 154 -7.43 12.33 -9.84
CA ASP A 154 -8.35 12.88 -10.84
C ASP A 154 -9.73 12.22 -10.73
N VAL A 155 -10.67 12.91 -10.12
CA VAL A 155 -12.06 12.45 -9.93
C VAL A 155 -12.83 12.26 -11.24
N THR A 156 -12.30 12.70 -12.38
CA THR A 156 -12.87 12.49 -13.70
C THR A 156 -12.36 11.22 -14.37
N ASP A 157 -11.29 10.62 -13.83
CA ASP A 157 -10.69 9.35 -14.27
C ASP A 157 -10.81 8.31 -13.16
N MET A 158 -11.97 7.66 -13.08
CA MET A 158 -12.26 6.66 -12.06
C MET A 158 -11.84 5.27 -12.53
N VAL A 159 -11.03 4.61 -11.73
CA VAL A 159 -10.57 3.22 -11.92
C VAL A 159 -11.12 2.34 -10.80
N SER A 160 -11.31 1.07 -11.07
CA SER A 160 -11.82 0.11 -10.09
C SER A 160 -10.93 -1.12 -9.99
N PHE A 161 -10.78 -1.64 -8.77
CA PHE A 161 -10.34 -3.02 -8.60
C PHE A 161 -11.42 -3.99 -9.07
N THR A 162 -10.99 -5.09 -9.62
CA THR A 162 -11.88 -6.17 -10.08
C THR A 162 -11.76 -7.38 -9.16
N ASN A 163 -12.83 -8.14 -9.04
CA ASN A 163 -12.88 -9.37 -8.22
C ASN A 163 -12.42 -9.17 -6.76
N LEU A 164 -12.60 -7.97 -6.23
CA LEU A 164 -12.41 -7.69 -4.80
C LEU A 164 -13.69 -8.08 -4.06
N PHE A 165 -13.59 -9.07 -3.17
CA PHE A 165 -14.74 -9.64 -2.47
C PHE A 165 -14.83 -9.21 -1.02
N SER A 166 -16.04 -9.13 -0.50
CA SER A 166 -16.38 -8.91 0.91
C SER A 166 -16.06 -10.15 1.75
N TRP A 167 -14.79 -10.48 1.87
CA TRP A 167 -14.31 -11.68 2.57
C TRP A 167 -12.93 -11.45 3.18
N TYR A 168 -12.28 -12.51 3.68
CA TYR A 168 -10.93 -12.47 4.24
C TYR A 168 -9.87 -12.55 3.15
N TYR A 169 -8.80 -11.77 3.33
CA TYR A 169 -7.57 -11.78 2.52
C TYR A 169 -6.37 -12.00 3.41
N TRP A 170 -5.44 -12.84 2.97
CA TRP A 170 -4.22 -13.15 3.69
C TRP A 170 -3.22 -12.00 3.66
N TYR A 171 -2.53 -11.80 4.79
CA TYR A 171 -1.21 -11.18 4.84
C TYR A 171 -0.12 -12.27 4.76
N ASP A 172 1.14 -11.87 4.61
CA ASP A 172 2.30 -12.78 4.57
C ASP A 172 2.76 -13.23 5.96
N GLU A 173 2.25 -12.68 7.04
CA GLU A 173 2.71 -12.92 8.40
C GLU A 173 1.89 -13.96 9.18
N PRO A 174 2.57 -14.84 9.97
CA PRO A 174 1.90 -15.68 10.92
C PRO A 174 1.33 -14.86 12.10
N TYR A 175 0.16 -15.24 12.58
CA TYR A 175 -0.43 -14.64 13.78
C TYR A 175 0.20 -15.24 15.02
N VAL A 176 1.13 -14.54 15.66
CA VAL A 176 1.85 -15.00 16.86
C VAL A 176 1.21 -14.42 18.11
N LYS A 177 0.37 -15.22 18.77
CA LYS A 177 -0.17 -14.91 20.11
C LYS A 177 -0.05 -16.14 20.99
N GLU A 178 0.28 -15.96 22.27
CA GLU A 178 0.44 -17.07 23.22
C GLU A 178 -0.76 -18.03 23.19
N GLY A 179 -0.47 -19.32 23.02
CA GLY A 179 -1.48 -20.38 22.91
C GLY A 179 -2.20 -20.48 21.55
N GLN A 180 -1.83 -19.67 20.58
CA GLN A 180 -2.33 -19.73 19.21
C GLN A 180 -1.24 -20.32 18.31
N ILE A 181 -1.52 -21.45 17.71
CA ILE A 181 -0.64 -22.11 16.73
C ILE A 181 -1.38 -22.21 15.40
N ASP A 182 -0.65 -22.23 14.31
CA ASP A 182 -1.17 -22.38 12.94
C ASP A 182 -2.20 -21.32 12.52
N LYS A 183 -2.08 -20.09 13.03
CA LYS A 183 -2.87 -18.96 12.62
C LYS A 183 -2.03 -17.99 11.81
N HIS A 184 -2.69 -17.28 10.90
CA HIS A 184 -2.08 -16.26 10.04
C HIS A 184 -2.94 -15.01 10.06
N TRP A 185 -2.32 -13.86 9.82
CA TRP A 185 -3.02 -12.60 9.75
C TRP A 185 -3.90 -12.51 8.51
N THR A 186 -5.06 -11.90 8.70
CA THR A 186 -6.01 -11.58 7.63
C THR A 186 -6.62 -10.21 7.85
N PHE A 187 -7.11 -9.64 6.75
CA PHE A 187 -8.03 -8.52 6.76
C PHE A 187 -9.37 -8.94 6.17
N LYS A 188 -10.46 -8.57 6.84
CA LYS A 188 -11.82 -8.92 6.44
C LYS A 188 -12.54 -7.72 5.85
N PHE A 189 -12.75 -7.74 4.54
CA PHE A 189 -13.35 -6.64 3.77
C PHE A 189 -14.86 -6.46 3.99
N ASP A 190 -15.58 -7.40 4.61
CA ASP A 190 -17.00 -7.21 4.92
C ASP A 190 -17.24 -6.38 6.18
N SER A 191 -16.25 -6.23 7.04
CA SER A 191 -16.40 -5.57 8.34
C SER A 191 -15.26 -4.62 8.69
N GLY A 192 -14.16 -4.63 7.93
CA GLY A 192 -12.99 -3.79 8.20
C GLY A 192 -12.14 -4.27 9.37
N VAL A 193 -12.23 -5.54 9.76
CA VAL A 193 -11.47 -6.09 10.88
C VAL A 193 -10.15 -6.70 10.42
N GLN A 194 -9.07 -6.36 11.09
CA GLN A 194 -7.76 -6.99 10.98
C GLN A 194 -7.57 -7.98 12.12
N GLY A 195 -7.19 -9.20 11.80
CA GLY A 195 -7.01 -10.24 12.80
C GLY A 195 -6.72 -11.59 12.19
N SER A 196 -6.93 -12.62 12.97
CA SER A 196 -6.83 -14.01 12.51
C SER A 196 -8.23 -14.60 12.35
N PRO A 197 -8.53 -15.30 11.25
CA PRO A 197 -9.82 -15.97 11.12
C PRO A 197 -10.02 -16.99 12.24
N PRO A 198 -11.27 -17.28 12.62
CA PRO A 198 -11.54 -18.34 13.57
C PRO A 198 -11.09 -19.68 12.97
N VAL A 199 -10.04 -20.26 13.54
CA VAL A 199 -9.52 -21.56 13.09
C VAL A 199 -10.13 -22.66 13.94
N ASN A 200 -10.86 -23.59 13.32
CA ASN A 200 -11.12 -24.85 13.94
C ASN A 200 -9.84 -25.71 13.80
N PRO A 201 -9.27 -26.20 14.89
CA PRO A 201 -8.09 -27.06 14.82
C PRO A 201 -8.31 -28.22 13.85
N GLY A 202 -7.44 -28.37 12.85
CA GLY A 202 -7.50 -29.42 11.84
C GLY A 202 -8.35 -29.12 10.60
N LEU A 203 -8.91 -27.90 10.45
CA LEU A 203 -9.51 -27.45 9.19
C LEU A 203 -8.57 -26.49 8.49
N ASN A 204 -8.29 -26.77 7.23
CA ASN A 204 -7.62 -25.83 6.34
C ASN A 204 -8.55 -24.64 6.10
N VAL A 205 -8.20 -23.48 6.63
CA VAL A 205 -8.91 -22.24 6.33
C VAL A 205 -8.42 -21.77 4.96
N ASN A 206 -9.36 -21.49 4.06
CA ASN A 206 -9.07 -21.01 2.72
C ASN A 206 -9.63 -19.61 2.56
N GLU A 207 -8.75 -18.65 2.31
CA GLU A 207 -9.08 -17.24 2.11
C GLU A 207 -8.49 -16.74 0.80
N TYR A 208 -8.84 -15.52 0.40
CA TYR A 208 -8.30 -14.91 -0.81
C TYR A 208 -6.86 -14.46 -0.62
N ALA A 209 -6.13 -14.46 -1.73
CA ALA A 209 -4.79 -13.90 -1.86
C ALA A 209 -4.81 -12.74 -2.85
N TRP A 210 -4.35 -11.57 -2.42
CA TRP A 210 -4.21 -10.41 -3.28
C TRP A 210 -2.73 -10.07 -3.40
N ALA A 211 -2.15 -10.30 -4.57
CA ALA A 211 -0.72 -10.11 -4.75
C ALA A 211 -0.36 -8.63 -4.90
N VAL A 212 0.77 -8.28 -4.28
CA VAL A 212 1.43 -6.99 -4.38
C VAL A 212 2.90 -7.18 -4.74
N ARG A 213 3.57 -6.13 -5.16
CA ARG A 213 5.03 -6.06 -5.29
C ARG A 213 5.54 -4.70 -4.80
N ALA A 214 6.79 -4.65 -4.36
CA ALA A 214 7.40 -3.40 -3.90
C ALA A 214 7.63 -2.41 -5.06
N GLY A 215 7.41 -1.14 -4.79
CA GLY A 215 7.69 -0.03 -5.68
C GLY A 215 6.77 0.11 -6.88
N ASP A 216 7.03 1.14 -7.68
CA ASP A 216 6.30 1.47 -8.89
C ASP A 216 6.75 0.58 -10.08
N VAL A 217 5.83 0.29 -10.99
CA VAL A 217 6.08 -0.46 -12.23
C VAL A 217 6.43 0.42 -13.44
N LEU A 218 6.48 1.73 -13.27
CA LEU A 218 7.03 2.59 -14.31
C LEU A 218 8.48 2.19 -14.55
N ALA A 219 8.76 1.65 -15.74
CA ALA A 219 10.13 1.41 -16.15
C ALA A 219 10.92 2.71 -15.96
N PRO A 220 12.13 2.67 -15.36
CA PRO A 220 12.97 3.85 -15.30
C PRO A 220 13.09 4.37 -16.73
N VAL A 221 12.55 5.58 -16.98
CA VAL A 221 12.63 6.21 -18.31
C VAL A 221 14.12 6.26 -18.64
N PRO A 222 14.60 5.56 -19.69
CA PRO A 222 16.01 5.60 -20.04
C PRO A 222 16.36 7.06 -20.25
N VAL A 223 17.23 7.60 -19.40
CA VAL A 223 17.66 9.01 -19.54
C VAL A 223 18.18 9.13 -20.98
N PRO A 224 17.52 9.93 -21.84
CA PRO A 224 17.88 9.97 -23.25
C PRO A 224 19.39 10.18 -23.34
N ALA A 225 20.05 9.42 -24.19
CA ALA A 225 21.50 9.57 -24.44
C ALA A 225 21.89 11.04 -24.71
N ALA A 226 20.92 11.85 -25.13
CA ALA A 226 21.02 13.30 -25.25
C ALA A 226 21.49 14.00 -23.95
N VAL A 227 21.15 13.54 -22.75
CA VAL A 227 21.62 14.15 -21.49
C VAL A 227 23.12 13.92 -21.32
N TRP A 228 23.59 12.73 -21.66
CA TRP A 228 25.03 12.41 -21.66
C TRP A 228 25.79 13.14 -22.77
N LEU A 229 25.17 13.29 -23.95
CA LEU A 229 25.73 14.09 -25.05
C LEU A 229 25.77 15.58 -24.72
N PHE A 230 24.73 16.12 -24.08
CA PHE A 230 24.73 17.50 -23.62
C PHE A 230 25.79 17.77 -22.56
N GLY A 231 25.91 16.88 -21.56
CA GLY A 231 26.93 16.97 -20.51
C GLY A 231 28.35 16.89 -21.08
N SER A 232 28.61 15.95 -21.97
CA SER A 232 29.91 15.82 -22.63
C SER A 232 30.22 16.94 -23.62
N GLY A 233 29.20 17.46 -24.32
CA GLY A 233 29.31 18.61 -25.20
C GLY A 233 29.67 19.91 -24.47
N LEU A 234 29.06 20.18 -23.32
CA LEU A 234 29.38 21.30 -22.44
C LEU A 234 30.82 21.24 -21.90
N LEU A 235 31.26 20.02 -21.50
CA LEU A 235 32.63 19.79 -21.05
C LEU A 235 33.66 20.02 -22.20
N GLY A 236 33.30 19.54 -23.40
CA GLY A 236 34.12 19.78 -24.62
C GLY A 236 34.24 21.27 -24.98
N LEU A 237 33.14 22.03 -24.94
CA LEU A 237 33.13 23.44 -25.18
C LEU A 237 33.94 24.24 -24.15
N SER A 238 33.87 23.86 -22.87
CA SER A 238 34.66 24.50 -21.81
C SER A 238 36.16 24.26 -21.97
N ALA A 239 36.57 23.09 -22.50
CA ALA A 239 37.99 22.73 -22.76
C ALA A 239 38.53 23.56 -23.98
N VAL A 240 37.71 23.77 -25.01
CA VAL A 240 38.09 24.59 -26.19
C VAL A 240 38.19 26.05 -25.81
N ALA A 241 37.25 26.59 -24.99
CA ALA A 241 37.27 27.97 -24.51
C ALA A 241 38.53 28.27 -23.68
N ARG A 242 39.03 27.35 -22.88
CA ARG A 242 40.26 27.49 -22.09
C ARG A 242 41.54 27.49 -22.95
N ARG A 243 41.53 26.85 -24.13
CA ARG A 243 42.68 26.87 -25.06
C ARG A 243 42.82 28.19 -25.77
N LYS A 244 41.72 28.89 -26.08
CA LYS A 244 41.77 30.20 -26.75
C LYS A 244 42.30 31.36 -25.88
N ASN A 245 42.27 31.21 -24.56
CA ASN A 245 42.75 32.24 -23.62
C ASN A 245 44.24 32.08 -23.25
N LYS A 246 44.95 31.12 -23.85
CA LYS A 246 46.39 30.90 -23.62
C LYS A 246 47.27 31.16 -24.85
N ALA A 247 46.76 31.79 -25.90
CA ALA A 247 47.46 32.22 -27.09
C ALA A 247 47.60 33.74 -27.15
#